data_4f8fb4ad49b61027da877556ac966512
#
_entry.id   4f8fb4ad49b61027da877556ac966512
#
_cell.length_a   1.000
_cell.length_b   1.000
_cell.length_c   1.000
_cell.angle_alpha   90.00
_cell.angle_beta   90.00
_cell.angle_gamma   90.00
#
_symmetry.space_group_name_H-M   'P 1'
#
loop_
_entity.id
_entity.type
_entity.pdbx_description
1 polymer ?
#
loop_
_entity_poly.entity_id
_entity_poly.type
_entity_poly.pdbx_seq_one_letter_code
_entity_poly.pdbx_strand_id
1 'polypeptide(L)'
;MNDDERESFTVGVFQDTEWAQRGLDALADEGFPPEALSIISQQSPEAAALCQRTFGVDGTELDIVRIGPVLAHGPFVSALQGPSSDLDRSGVSATIRRAGFQTHDGFIFETLTARGGVLVAVYSEPRAADALAVMFGYGGGNAAIGAWSGRV
;
A
#
# COMPACT_ATOMS: atom_id res chain seq x y z
N MET A 1 13.47 -16.55 12.63
CA MET A 1 12.28 -15.91 12.05
C MET A 1 11.59 -16.87 11.12
N ASN A 2 10.33 -16.98 11.24
CA ASN A 2 9.61 -17.81 10.29
C ASN A 2 8.90 -16.94 9.27
N ASP A 3 8.40 -17.57 8.23
CA ASP A 3 7.80 -16.85 7.11
C ASP A 3 6.54 -16.11 7.49
N ASP A 4 5.90 -16.50 8.57
CA ASP A 4 4.67 -15.87 9.01
C ASP A 4 4.84 -14.40 9.34
N GLU A 5 6.04 -14.01 9.71
CA GLU A 5 6.32 -12.62 10.05
C GLU A 5 6.38 -11.70 8.84
N ARG A 6 6.49 -12.27 7.65
CA ARG A 6 6.63 -11.49 6.43
C ARG A 6 5.36 -11.34 5.64
N GLU A 7 4.39 -12.21 5.87
CA GLU A 7 3.22 -12.26 5.01
C GLU A 7 2.03 -11.60 5.64
N SER A 8 2.23 -10.40 6.10
CA SER A 8 1.25 -9.79 6.95
C SER A 8 0.43 -8.70 6.28
N PHE A 9 0.68 -8.43 5.01
CA PHE A 9 0.03 -7.30 4.35
C PHE A 9 -1.01 -7.76 3.36
N THR A 10 -2.10 -6.98 3.30
CA THR A 10 -3.08 -7.03 2.21
C THR A 10 -2.94 -5.72 1.45
N VAL A 11 -2.80 -5.77 0.14
CA VAL A 11 -2.54 -4.60 -0.68
C VAL A 11 -3.61 -4.44 -1.74
N GLY A 12 -4.02 -3.21 -1.97
CA GLY A 12 -4.88 -2.86 -3.08
C GLY A 12 -4.47 -1.52 -3.65
N VAL A 13 -4.79 -1.29 -4.92
CA VAL A 13 -4.54 0.01 -5.53
C VAL A 13 -5.87 0.61 -5.94
N PHE A 14 -6.21 1.74 -5.32
CA PHE A 14 -7.44 2.45 -5.60
C PHE A 14 -7.23 3.38 -6.78
N GLN A 15 -8.29 3.69 -7.51
CA GLN A 15 -8.16 4.49 -8.73
C GLN A 15 -7.79 5.94 -8.45
N ASP A 16 -8.17 6.46 -7.28
CA ASP A 16 -7.87 7.85 -6.90
C ASP A 16 -7.92 8.00 -5.38
N THR A 17 -7.62 9.22 -4.92
CA THR A 17 -7.56 9.51 -3.48
C THR A 17 -8.94 9.46 -2.82
N GLU A 18 -10.00 9.78 -3.54
CA GLU A 18 -11.34 9.73 -2.98
C GLU A 18 -11.74 8.29 -2.64
N TRP A 19 -11.52 7.37 -3.57
CA TRP A 19 -11.83 5.97 -3.31
C TRP A 19 -10.91 5.38 -2.25
N ALA A 20 -9.64 5.78 -2.26
CA ALA A 20 -8.69 5.35 -1.24
C ALA A 20 -9.15 5.79 0.14
N GLN A 21 -9.63 7.04 0.25
CA GLN A 21 -10.11 7.55 1.53
C GLN A 21 -11.29 6.72 2.05
N ARG A 22 -12.23 6.40 1.17
CA ARG A 22 -13.38 5.57 1.56
C ARG A 22 -12.93 4.19 2.03
N GLY A 23 -11.98 3.59 1.34
CA GLY A 23 -11.42 2.31 1.73
C GLY A 23 -10.72 2.37 3.07
N LEU A 24 -9.92 3.41 3.28
CA LEU A 24 -9.20 3.59 4.53
C LEU A 24 -10.16 3.83 5.71
N ASP A 25 -11.20 4.63 5.49
CA ASP A 25 -12.21 4.85 6.52
C ASP A 25 -12.91 3.53 6.88
N ALA A 26 -13.21 2.72 5.88
CA ALA A 26 -13.86 1.43 6.11
C ALA A 26 -12.92 0.46 6.85
N LEU A 27 -11.62 0.48 6.55
CA LEU A 27 -10.66 -0.32 7.29
C LEU A 27 -10.59 0.10 8.76
N ALA A 28 -10.62 1.41 9.01
CA ALA A 28 -10.64 1.92 10.38
C ALA A 28 -11.91 1.45 11.12
N ASP A 29 -13.04 1.49 10.45
CA ASP A 29 -14.31 1.04 11.03
C ASP A 29 -14.29 -0.45 11.34
N GLU A 30 -13.52 -1.23 10.58
CA GLU A 30 -13.35 -2.66 10.85
C GLU A 30 -12.38 -2.92 12.00
N GLY A 31 -11.72 -1.90 12.51
CA GLY A 31 -10.84 -2.03 13.66
C GLY A 31 -9.37 -2.09 13.31
N PHE A 32 -8.97 -1.84 12.07
CA PHE A 32 -7.56 -1.74 11.73
C PHE A 32 -7.03 -0.38 12.17
N PRO A 33 -6.01 -0.34 13.04
CA PRO A 33 -5.52 0.96 13.54
C PRO A 33 -4.67 1.66 12.49
N PRO A 34 -4.49 2.98 12.61
CA PRO A 34 -3.66 3.72 11.65
C PRO A 34 -2.25 3.18 11.52
N GLU A 35 -1.70 2.64 12.62
CA GLU A 35 -0.36 2.08 12.62
C GLU A 35 -0.22 0.86 11.71
N ALA A 36 -1.34 0.22 11.36
CA ALA A 36 -1.34 -0.92 10.47
C ALA A 36 -1.49 -0.51 9.01
N LEU A 37 -1.77 0.76 8.72
CA LEU A 37 -2.08 1.23 7.38
C LEU A 37 -0.86 1.84 6.71
N SER A 38 -0.78 1.71 5.39
CA SER A 38 0.28 2.31 4.59
C SER A 38 -0.30 2.87 3.30
N ILE A 39 0.30 3.95 2.81
CA ILE A 39 -0.11 4.62 1.59
C ILE A 39 1.13 4.92 0.76
N ILE A 40 1.03 4.71 -0.55
CA ILE A 40 1.98 5.26 -1.52
C ILE A 40 1.14 5.90 -2.62
N SER A 41 1.29 7.22 -2.81
CA SER A 41 0.51 7.97 -3.77
C SER A 41 1.37 9.06 -4.39
N GLN A 42 1.20 9.30 -5.69
CA GLN A 42 1.90 10.40 -6.34
C GLN A 42 1.59 11.71 -5.61
N GLN A 43 2.57 12.59 -5.51
CA GLN A 43 2.43 13.83 -4.76
C GLN A 43 1.36 14.72 -5.36
N SER A 44 0.46 15.19 -4.49
CA SER A 44 -0.61 16.09 -4.83
C SER A 44 -1.18 16.67 -3.54
N PRO A 45 -1.93 17.78 -3.60
CA PRO A 45 -2.63 18.26 -2.41
C PRO A 45 -3.59 17.22 -1.83
N GLU A 46 -4.22 16.44 -2.71
CA GLU A 46 -5.15 15.40 -2.29
C GLU A 46 -4.42 14.27 -1.57
N ALA A 47 -3.24 13.89 -2.05
CA ALA A 47 -2.44 12.86 -1.38
C ALA A 47 -1.97 13.34 -0.02
N ALA A 48 -1.57 14.60 0.10
CA ALA A 48 -1.16 15.16 1.38
C ALA A 48 -2.33 15.17 2.36
N ALA A 49 -3.52 15.57 1.90
CA ALA A 49 -4.71 15.57 2.74
C ALA A 49 -5.06 14.15 3.21
N LEU A 50 -4.90 13.17 2.32
CA LEU A 50 -5.17 11.78 2.65
C LEU A 50 -4.24 11.30 3.76
N CYS A 51 -2.95 11.62 3.68
CA CYS A 51 -1.99 11.26 4.71
C CYS A 51 -2.32 11.93 6.04
N GLN A 52 -2.65 13.22 6.02
CA GLN A 52 -3.04 13.93 7.24
C GLN A 52 -4.26 13.31 7.88
N ARG A 53 -5.28 13.00 7.09
CA ARG A 53 -6.50 12.41 7.60
C ARG A 53 -6.24 11.02 8.20
N THR A 54 -5.43 10.21 7.53
CA THR A 54 -5.22 8.82 7.93
C THR A 54 -4.23 8.71 9.08
N PHE A 55 -3.13 9.48 9.03
CA PHE A 55 -2.00 9.30 9.95
C PHE A 55 -1.75 10.50 10.84
N GLY A 56 -2.31 11.65 10.55
CA GLY A 56 -2.02 12.88 11.27
C GLY A 56 -0.65 13.47 10.93
N VAL A 57 -0.02 13.01 9.85
CA VAL A 57 1.28 13.52 9.39
C VAL A 57 1.23 13.66 7.87
N ASP A 58 2.21 14.39 7.33
CA ASP A 58 2.23 14.71 5.90
C ASP A 58 2.64 13.54 5.02
N GLY A 59 3.25 12.52 5.57
CA GLY A 59 3.87 11.48 4.79
C GLY A 59 5.30 11.85 4.43
N THR A 60 6.05 10.87 3.95
CA THR A 60 7.44 11.05 3.55
C THR A 60 7.51 11.22 2.05
N GLU A 61 8.25 12.22 1.59
CA GLU A 61 8.47 12.43 0.17
C GLU A 61 9.54 11.47 -0.32
N LEU A 62 9.21 10.70 -1.33
CA LEU A 62 10.16 9.81 -1.99
C LEU A 62 10.01 10.01 -3.49
N ASP A 63 11.10 9.79 -4.22
CA ASP A 63 11.06 9.80 -5.68
C ASP A 63 11.39 8.38 -6.12
N ILE A 64 10.33 7.60 -6.37
CA ILE A 64 10.50 6.18 -6.65
C ILE A 64 10.66 5.98 -8.16
N VAL A 65 11.72 5.28 -8.53
CA VAL A 65 11.99 4.98 -9.93
C VAL A 65 10.74 4.35 -10.58
N ARG A 66 10.42 4.78 -11.77
CA ARG A 66 9.27 4.37 -12.58
C ARG A 66 7.92 4.87 -12.09
N ILE A 67 7.85 5.51 -10.92
CA ILE A 67 6.61 6.13 -10.44
C ILE A 67 6.73 7.65 -10.38
N GLY A 68 7.88 8.14 -9.91
CA GLY A 68 8.11 9.55 -9.71
C GLY A 68 7.92 9.98 -8.27
N PRO A 69 7.76 11.28 -8.03
CA PRO A 69 7.59 11.79 -6.66
C PRO A 69 6.29 11.29 -6.04
N VAL A 70 6.40 10.74 -4.83
CA VAL A 70 5.25 10.21 -4.09
C VAL A 70 5.29 10.72 -2.65
N LEU A 71 4.14 10.59 -1.98
CA LEU A 71 4.05 10.61 -0.53
C LEU A 71 3.84 9.18 -0.07
N ALA A 72 4.60 8.77 0.93
CA ALA A 72 4.60 7.39 1.40
C ALA A 72 4.65 7.35 2.92
N HIS A 73 3.94 6.43 3.52
CA HIS A 73 3.93 6.28 4.97
C HIS A 73 3.43 4.89 5.34
N GLY A 74 3.97 4.35 6.42
CA GLY A 74 3.46 3.13 7.03
C GLY A 74 4.41 1.94 6.97
N PRO A 75 4.03 0.85 7.65
CA PRO A 75 4.93 -0.31 7.78
C PRO A 75 5.23 -1.03 6.46
N PHE A 76 4.30 -0.98 5.49
CA PHE A 76 4.56 -1.57 4.19
C PHE A 76 5.71 -0.85 3.48
N VAL A 77 5.74 0.49 3.59
CA VAL A 77 6.81 1.29 3.00
C VAL A 77 8.15 0.91 3.65
N SER A 78 8.15 0.78 4.98
CA SER A 78 9.36 0.38 5.70
C SER A 78 9.85 -1.01 5.26
N ALA A 79 8.92 -1.93 5.04
CA ALA A 79 9.28 -3.26 4.56
C ALA A 79 9.93 -3.20 3.18
N LEU A 80 9.40 -2.40 2.27
CA LEU A 80 9.97 -2.24 0.94
C LEU A 80 11.33 -1.56 0.99
N GLN A 81 11.51 -0.59 1.87
CA GLN A 81 12.80 0.08 2.04
C GLN A 81 13.90 -0.89 2.45
N GLY A 82 13.58 -1.77 3.38
CA GLY A 82 14.54 -2.75 3.85
C GLY A 82 15.74 -2.09 4.53
N PRO A 83 16.80 -2.88 4.80
CA PRO A 83 17.96 -2.35 5.52
C PRO A 83 18.76 -1.32 4.74
N SER A 84 18.67 -1.32 3.41
CA SER A 84 19.44 -0.40 2.56
C SER A 84 18.69 0.89 2.23
N SER A 85 17.44 0.99 2.64
CA SER A 85 16.59 2.15 2.34
C SER A 85 16.63 2.52 0.85
N ASP A 86 16.46 1.53 0.00
CA ASP A 86 16.69 1.69 -1.44
C ASP A 86 15.44 1.62 -2.30
N LEU A 87 14.27 1.77 -1.69
CA LEU A 87 13.01 1.73 -2.45
C LEU A 87 13.01 2.73 -3.59
N ASP A 88 13.50 3.93 -3.35
CA ASP A 88 13.52 4.99 -4.36
C ASP A 88 14.34 4.59 -5.59
N ARG A 89 15.49 3.98 -5.39
CA ARG A 89 16.38 3.61 -6.48
C ARG A 89 16.00 2.30 -7.14
N SER A 90 15.49 1.36 -6.35
CA SER A 90 15.20 0.01 -6.85
C SER A 90 13.79 -0.14 -7.38
N GLY A 91 12.84 0.58 -6.77
CA GLY A 91 11.45 0.54 -7.19
C GLY A 91 10.63 -0.49 -6.46
N VAL A 92 9.31 -0.41 -6.67
CA VAL A 92 8.37 -1.27 -5.98
C VAL A 92 8.53 -2.73 -6.41
N SER A 93 8.60 -2.98 -7.71
CA SER A 93 8.66 -4.38 -8.16
C SER A 93 9.93 -5.08 -7.71
N ALA A 94 11.05 -4.35 -7.63
CA ALA A 94 12.32 -4.96 -7.21
C ALA A 94 12.37 -5.24 -5.71
N THR A 95 11.58 -4.52 -4.91
CA THR A 95 11.62 -4.66 -3.46
C THR A 95 10.42 -5.40 -2.88
N ILE A 96 9.45 -5.74 -3.71
CA ILE A 96 8.14 -6.22 -3.25
C ILE A 96 8.25 -7.55 -2.49
N ARG A 97 9.25 -8.36 -2.79
CA ARG A 97 9.43 -9.64 -2.09
C ARG A 97 9.75 -9.43 -0.61
N ARG A 98 10.27 -8.27 -0.25
CA ARG A 98 10.53 -7.93 1.16
C ARG A 98 9.24 -7.87 1.98
N ALA A 99 8.11 -7.62 1.31
CA ALA A 99 6.80 -7.58 1.97
C ALA A 99 5.99 -8.86 1.76
N GLY A 100 6.61 -9.90 1.18
CA GLY A 100 5.97 -11.20 1.04
C GLY A 100 5.22 -11.42 -0.27
N PHE A 101 5.36 -10.53 -1.24
CA PHE A 101 4.67 -10.66 -2.53
C PHE A 101 5.65 -11.12 -3.60
N GLN A 102 5.12 -11.61 -4.71
CA GLN A 102 5.93 -11.98 -5.86
C GLN A 102 6.27 -10.75 -6.69
N THR A 103 7.35 -10.83 -7.44
CA THR A 103 7.78 -9.71 -8.29
C THR A 103 6.69 -9.30 -9.27
N HIS A 104 5.93 -10.25 -9.79
CA HIS A 104 4.83 -9.98 -10.69
C HIS A 104 3.77 -9.08 -10.05
N ASP A 105 3.44 -9.34 -8.80
CA ASP A 105 2.48 -8.51 -8.06
C ASP A 105 3.03 -7.09 -7.91
N GLY A 106 4.31 -6.98 -7.58
CA GLY A 106 4.96 -5.68 -7.44
C GLY A 106 4.95 -4.90 -8.73
N PHE A 107 5.11 -5.57 -9.85
CA PHE A 107 5.03 -4.91 -11.15
C PHE A 107 3.64 -4.31 -11.40
N ILE A 108 2.59 -5.06 -11.03
CA ILE A 108 1.22 -4.57 -11.16
C ILE A 108 1.01 -3.36 -10.25
N PHE A 109 1.42 -3.45 -8.99
CA PHE A 109 1.28 -2.35 -8.03
C PHE A 109 2.01 -1.10 -8.53
N GLU A 110 3.23 -1.28 -9.01
CA GLU A 110 4.05 -0.18 -9.52
C GLU A 110 3.39 0.50 -10.71
N THR A 111 2.91 -0.30 -11.67
CA THR A 111 2.30 0.22 -12.89
C THR A 111 1.04 1.02 -12.57
N LEU A 112 0.20 0.51 -11.69
CA LEU A 112 -1.05 1.19 -11.36
C LEU A 112 -0.80 2.47 -10.57
N THR A 113 0.17 2.45 -9.67
CA THR A 113 0.52 3.64 -8.90
C THR A 113 1.13 4.70 -9.82
N ALA A 114 1.92 4.29 -10.78
CA ALA A 114 2.51 5.21 -11.77
C ALA A 114 1.45 5.87 -12.64
N ARG A 115 0.30 5.22 -12.79
CA ARG A 115 -0.83 5.77 -13.57
C ARG A 115 -1.78 6.62 -12.74
N GLY A 116 -1.40 6.96 -11.53
CA GLY A 116 -2.21 7.80 -10.65
C GLY A 116 -3.01 7.05 -9.61
N GLY A 117 -2.86 5.75 -9.52
CA GLY A 117 -3.51 4.96 -8.47
C GLY A 117 -2.92 5.25 -7.10
N VAL A 118 -3.69 4.93 -6.08
CA VAL A 118 -3.26 5.07 -4.69
C VAL A 118 -3.09 3.68 -4.10
N LEU A 119 -1.85 3.32 -3.80
CA LEU A 119 -1.55 2.03 -3.19
C LEU A 119 -1.84 2.13 -1.70
N VAL A 120 -2.66 1.21 -1.21
CA VAL A 120 -2.97 1.10 0.21
C VAL A 120 -2.60 -0.30 0.66
N ALA A 121 -1.88 -0.40 1.76
CA ALA A 121 -1.56 -1.68 2.36
C ALA A 121 -2.03 -1.67 3.81
N VAL A 122 -2.44 -2.83 4.29
CA VAL A 122 -2.81 -2.98 5.69
C VAL A 122 -2.10 -4.18 6.26
N TYR A 123 -1.49 -3.99 7.43
CA TYR A 123 -0.95 -5.11 8.20
C TYR A 123 -2.15 -5.85 8.77
N SER A 124 -2.44 -7.03 8.24
CA SER A 124 -3.76 -7.62 8.37
C SER A 124 -3.80 -8.98 9.06
N GLU A 125 -2.65 -9.49 9.53
CA GLU A 125 -2.67 -10.75 10.26
C GLU A 125 -3.36 -10.58 11.61
N PRO A 126 -4.25 -11.48 12.02
CA PRO A 126 -4.73 -12.65 11.26
C PRO A 126 -6.01 -12.38 10.47
N ARG A 127 -6.33 -11.14 10.19
CA ARG A 127 -7.60 -10.72 9.60
C ARG A 127 -7.49 -10.40 8.11
N ALA A 128 -6.66 -11.15 7.38
CA ALA A 128 -6.43 -10.86 5.97
C ALA A 128 -7.72 -10.91 5.15
N ALA A 129 -8.62 -11.84 5.45
CA ALA A 129 -9.87 -11.95 4.71
C ALA A 129 -10.77 -10.73 4.91
N ASP A 130 -10.79 -10.19 6.12
CA ASP A 130 -11.57 -8.98 6.40
C ASP A 130 -11.02 -7.78 5.63
N ALA A 131 -9.70 -7.63 5.66
CA ALA A 131 -9.04 -6.54 4.94
C ALA A 131 -9.30 -6.64 3.43
N LEU A 132 -9.19 -7.85 2.89
CA LEU A 132 -9.39 -8.09 1.47
C LEU A 132 -10.82 -7.73 1.05
N ALA A 133 -11.80 -8.13 1.86
CA ALA A 133 -13.20 -7.86 1.57
C ALA A 133 -13.49 -6.36 1.58
N VAL A 134 -12.95 -5.64 2.55
CA VAL A 134 -13.14 -4.19 2.63
C VAL A 134 -12.52 -3.50 1.42
N MET A 135 -11.27 -3.82 1.11
CA MET A 135 -10.59 -3.18 -0.01
C MET A 135 -11.29 -3.46 -1.33
N PHE A 136 -11.70 -4.69 -1.55
CA PHE A 136 -12.40 -5.05 -2.77
C PHE A 136 -13.72 -4.29 -2.88
N GLY A 137 -14.45 -4.16 -1.77
CA GLY A 137 -15.73 -3.49 -1.75
C GLY A 137 -15.66 -2.00 -2.08
N TYR A 138 -14.51 -1.39 -1.91
CA TYR A 138 -14.31 0.03 -2.19
C TYR A 138 -13.43 0.29 -3.41
N GLY A 139 -13.20 -0.73 -4.23
CA GLY A 139 -12.49 -0.53 -5.48
C GLY A 139 -10.98 -0.63 -5.39
N GLY A 140 -10.44 -1.08 -4.26
CA GLY A 140 -9.00 -1.31 -4.10
C GLY A 140 -8.55 -2.59 -4.75
N GLY A 141 -9.48 -3.39 -5.27
CA GLY A 141 -9.21 -4.57 -6.05
C GLY A 141 -10.34 -4.79 -7.02
N ASN A 142 -10.05 -5.45 -8.12
CA ASN A 142 -11.08 -5.79 -9.09
C ASN A 142 -10.70 -7.10 -9.79
N ALA A 143 -11.49 -7.49 -10.79
CA ALA A 143 -11.28 -8.76 -11.48
C ALA A 143 -9.90 -8.85 -12.13
N ALA A 144 -9.32 -7.74 -12.53
CA ALA A 144 -8.04 -7.73 -13.21
C ALA A 144 -6.88 -7.57 -12.25
N ILE A 145 -7.07 -6.77 -11.19
CA ILE A 145 -5.99 -6.38 -10.30
C ILE A 145 -6.09 -7.09 -8.97
N GLY A 146 -7.27 -7.14 -8.43
CA GLY A 146 -7.52 -7.71 -7.13
C GLY A 146 -6.93 -6.90 -6.00
N ALA A 147 -7.25 -7.32 -4.80
CA ALA A 147 -6.51 -6.96 -3.60
C ALA A 147 -5.71 -8.20 -3.22
N TRP A 148 -4.49 -8.00 -2.81
CA TRP A 148 -3.56 -9.10 -2.59
C TRP A 148 -3.27 -9.28 -1.11
N SER A 149 -3.22 -10.53 -0.67
CA SER A 149 -2.96 -10.84 0.73
C SER A 149 -1.49 -11.20 0.98
N GLY A 150 -0.66 -11.16 -0.02
CA GLY A 150 0.75 -11.51 0.14
C GLY A 150 1.01 -12.99 0.32
N ARG A 151 0.03 -13.83 0.10
CA ARG A 151 0.22 -15.26 0.19
C ARG A 151 0.72 -15.80 -1.12
N VAL A 152 1.71 -16.59 -1.06
CA VAL A 152 2.29 -17.21 -2.24
C VAL A 152 2.19 -18.71 -2.14
#